data_5f874ce078c2ce9eab90a006c2381087
#
_entry.id   5f874ce078c2ce9eab90a006c2381087
#
_cell.length_a   1.000
_cell.length_b   1.000
_cell.length_c   1.000
_cell.angle_alpha   90.00
_cell.angle_beta   90.00
_cell.angle_gamma   90.00
#
_symmetry.space_group_name_H-M   'P 1'
#
loop_
_entity.id
_entity.type
_entity.pdbx_description
1 polymer ?
#
loop_
_entity_poly.entity_id
_entity_poly.type
_entity_poly.pdbx_seq_one_letter_code
_entity_poly.pdbx_strand_id
1 'polypeptide(L)'
;MALDIVFKSLCWETPLYKYLYANGCSWVDGDELQDRTQQRFSKLLSDDLNLTEINEAIPACSNETIIKNTMDWIYKNEKLINETIFIIGFTAESRSKFDWDFYDIILFQRFLESIDVNHILFFSFGKSHKDIFLDNFTDKPFYEVVSENISKIEDAFCENGHPNEESHKKFTEYLKGYIDV
;
A
#
# COMPACT_ATOMS: atom_id res chain seq x y z
N MET A 1 -52.86 19.66 -5.91
CA MET A 1 -52.17 18.50 -5.33
C MET A 1 -50.72 18.60 -5.72
N ALA A 2 -49.89 19.13 -4.83
CA ALA A 2 -48.46 19.22 -5.04
C ALA A 2 -47.83 17.89 -4.61
N LEU A 3 -47.09 17.27 -5.50
CA LEU A 3 -46.28 16.08 -5.21
C LEU A 3 -45.00 16.57 -4.49
N ASP A 4 -44.98 16.41 -3.16
CA ASP A 4 -43.74 16.53 -2.38
C ASP A 4 -42.81 15.37 -2.76
N ILE A 5 -41.90 15.66 -3.66
CA ILE A 5 -40.77 14.77 -3.93
C ILE A 5 -39.81 14.94 -2.77
N VAL A 6 -39.92 14.03 -1.78
CA VAL A 6 -38.93 13.89 -0.72
C VAL A 6 -37.66 13.36 -1.37
N PHE A 7 -36.71 14.24 -1.67
CA PHE A 7 -35.31 13.86 -1.89
C PHE A 7 -34.78 13.30 -0.57
N LYS A 8 -34.85 11.97 -0.40
CA LYS A 8 -33.95 11.30 0.52
C LYS A 8 -32.54 11.58 0.01
N SER A 9 -31.85 12.47 0.72
CA SER A 9 -30.39 12.56 0.59
C SER A 9 -29.84 11.16 0.90
N LEU A 10 -29.40 10.45 -0.10
CA LEU A 10 -28.52 9.30 0.06
C LEU A 10 -27.25 9.87 0.68
N CYS A 11 -27.17 9.90 2.01
CA CYS A 11 -25.89 9.93 2.69
C CYS A 11 -25.19 8.64 2.27
N TRP A 12 -24.25 8.76 1.37
CA TRP A 12 -23.22 7.75 1.18
C TRP A 12 -22.42 7.79 2.49
N GLU A 13 -22.76 6.88 3.41
CA GLU A 13 -21.90 6.65 4.57
C GLU A 13 -20.57 6.19 3.97
N THR A 14 -19.54 7.01 4.13
CA THR A 14 -18.17 6.62 3.83
C THR A 14 -17.92 5.30 4.55
N PRO A 15 -17.42 4.27 3.88
CA PRO A 15 -17.18 2.99 4.54
C PRO A 15 -16.26 3.24 5.72
N LEU A 16 -16.72 2.86 6.91
CA LEU A 16 -15.93 2.99 8.13
C LEU A 16 -14.86 1.90 8.12
N TYR A 17 -13.70 2.21 7.58
CA TYR A 17 -12.56 1.29 7.61
C TYR A 17 -12.11 1.07 9.06
N LYS A 18 -11.70 -0.14 9.37
CA LYS A 18 -11.19 -0.55 10.70
C LYS A 18 -9.77 -1.06 10.62
N TYR A 19 -9.36 -1.50 9.44
CA TYR A 19 -8.08 -2.17 9.24
C TYR A 19 -7.30 -1.53 8.12
N LEU A 20 -5.97 -1.51 8.28
CA LEU A 20 -5.02 -1.23 7.23
C LEU A 20 -4.18 -2.49 7.03
N TYR A 21 -4.36 -3.16 5.89
CA TYR A 21 -3.55 -4.30 5.51
C TYR A 21 -2.38 -3.83 4.66
N ALA A 22 -1.17 -4.15 5.10
CA ALA A 22 0.06 -3.86 4.37
C ALA A 22 0.79 -5.15 4.01
N ASN A 23 1.24 -5.28 2.76
CA ASN A 23 2.07 -6.38 2.32
C ASN A 23 3.12 -5.90 1.33
N GLY A 24 4.28 -6.57 1.30
CA GLY A 24 5.40 -6.19 0.45
C GLY A 24 6.70 -6.84 0.89
N CYS A 25 7.80 -6.24 0.46
CA CYS A 25 9.15 -6.70 0.81
C CYS A 25 9.67 -6.07 2.12
N SER A 26 10.98 -6.15 2.35
CA SER A 26 11.66 -5.60 3.52
C SER A 26 11.39 -4.10 3.79
N TRP A 27 11.13 -3.31 2.75
CA TRP A 27 10.78 -1.90 2.88
C TRP A 27 9.39 -1.67 3.48
N VAL A 28 8.45 -2.57 3.21
CA VAL A 28 7.11 -2.54 3.82
C VAL A 28 7.13 -3.13 5.23
N ASP A 29 7.97 -4.14 5.47
CA ASP A 29 8.19 -4.72 6.81
C ASP A 29 8.85 -3.73 7.78
N GLY A 30 9.63 -2.77 7.25
CA GLY A 30 10.42 -1.84 8.05
C GLY A 30 11.73 -2.46 8.54
N ASP A 31 12.34 -3.31 7.72
CA ASP A 31 13.63 -3.94 8.04
C ASP A 31 14.69 -2.89 8.36
N GLU A 32 15.57 -3.16 9.32
CA GLU A 32 16.56 -2.27 9.93
C GLU A 32 16.03 -1.11 10.79
N LEU A 33 14.72 -0.86 10.88
CA LEU A 33 14.19 0.08 11.87
C LEU A 33 14.44 -0.44 13.30
N GLN A 34 14.75 0.47 14.22
CA GLN A 34 14.97 0.13 15.62
C GLN A 34 13.73 -0.52 16.26
N ASP A 35 12.56 0.02 15.97
CA ASP A 35 11.27 -0.57 16.32
C ASP A 35 10.34 -0.53 15.11
N ARG A 36 10.46 -1.56 14.25
CA ARG A 36 9.67 -1.66 13.02
C ARG A 36 8.16 -1.69 13.27
N THR A 37 7.74 -2.18 14.45
CA THR A 37 6.32 -2.26 14.80
C THR A 37 5.71 -0.91 15.16
N GLN A 38 6.53 0.12 15.37
CA GLN A 38 6.09 1.48 15.67
C GLN A 38 6.54 2.50 14.62
N GLN A 39 7.58 2.22 13.85
CA GLN A 39 8.24 3.20 12.98
C GLN A 39 8.00 2.99 11.49
N ARG A 40 7.51 1.82 11.06
CA ARG A 40 7.21 1.57 9.65
C ARG A 40 6.01 2.39 9.18
N PHE A 41 5.99 2.76 7.91
CA PHE A 41 4.98 3.65 7.35
C PHE A 41 3.54 3.12 7.52
N SER A 42 3.32 1.80 7.41
CA SER A 42 2.00 1.20 7.55
C SER A 42 1.46 1.33 8.99
N LYS A 43 2.34 1.26 10.00
CA LYS A 43 1.97 1.52 11.37
C LYS A 43 1.65 3.01 11.60
N LEU A 44 2.53 3.90 11.14
CA LEU A 44 2.32 5.34 11.25
C LEU A 44 1.01 5.77 10.58
N LEU A 45 0.76 5.27 9.37
CA LEU A 45 -0.47 5.56 8.62
C LEU A 45 -1.71 5.01 9.31
N SER A 46 -1.65 3.78 9.84
CA SER A 46 -2.78 3.20 10.57
C SER A 46 -3.11 3.98 11.84
N ASP A 47 -2.10 4.48 12.56
CA ASP A 47 -2.32 5.30 13.75
C ASP A 47 -2.95 6.66 13.39
N ASP A 48 -2.47 7.31 12.33
CA ASP A 48 -3.01 8.59 11.87
C ASP A 48 -4.48 8.48 11.41
N LEU A 49 -4.86 7.34 10.84
CA LEU A 49 -6.22 7.05 10.39
C LEU A 49 -7.09 6.38 11.46
N ASN A 50 -6.54 6.12 12.65
CA ASN A 50 -7.20 5.37 13.73
C ASN A 50 -7.68 3.97 13.29
N LEU A 51 -6.83 3.26 12.53
CA LEU A 51 -7.05 1.90 12.04
C LEU A 51 -6.18 0.89 12.79
N THR A 52 -6.55 -0.37 12.72
CA THR A 52 -5.70 -1.48 13.18
C THR A 52 -4.80 -1.94 12.05
N GLU A 53 -3.48 -1.87 12.25
CA GLU A 53 -2.51 -2.38 11.28
C GLU A 53 -2.52 -3.91 11.24
N ILE A 54 -2.49 -4.46 10.02
CA ILE A 54 -2.20 -5.85 9.70
C ILE A 54 -1.05 -5.84 8.68
N ASN A 55 0.17 -6.15 9.12
CA ASN A 55 1.33 -6.15 8.23
C ASN A 55 1.81 -7.58 8.03
N GLU A 56 1.73 -8.07 6.78
CA GLU A 56 2.18 -9.40 6.34
C GLU A 56 3.38 -9.32 5.37
N ALA A 57 4.09 -8.21 5.36
CA ALA A 57 5.29 -8.06 4.55
C ALA A 57 6.39 -9.03 4.98
N ILE A 58 7.10 -9.56 3.98
CA ILE A 58 8.17 -10.55 4.19
C ILE A 58 9.46 -10.02 3.55
N PRO A 59 10.54 -9.80 4.34
CA PRO A 59 11.83 -9.41 3.79
C PRO A 59 12.30 -10.36 2.68
N ALA A 60 12.88 -9.78 1.62
CA ALA A 60 13.44 -10.49 0.47
C ALA A 60 12.43 -11.33 -0.36
N CYS A 61 11.13 -11.19 -0.18
CA CYS A 61 10.13 -11.90 -0.98
C CYS A 61 10.06 -11.40 -2.44
N SER A 62 9.49 -12.22 -3.31
CA SER A 62 9.17 -11.87 -4.70
C SER A 62 7.76 -11.30 -4.84
N ASN A 63 7.45 -10.69 -6.00
CA ASN A 63 6.12 -10.16 -6.29
C ASN A 63 5.05 -11.26 -6.30
N GLU A 64 5.37 -12.48 -6.79
CA GLU A 64 4.44 -13.61 -6.73
C GLU A 64 4.08 -13.98 -5.27
N THR A 65 5.05 -13.90 -4.37
CA THR A 65 4.81 -14.17 -2.94
C THR A 65 3.91 -13.10 -2.34
N ILE A 66 4.12 -11.82 -2.68
CA ILE A 66 3.29 -10.70 -2.23
C ILE A 66 1.85 -10.90 -2.70
N ILE A 67 1.66 -11.15 -3.99
CA ILE A 67 0.34 -11.39 -4.59
C ILE A 67 -0.36 -12.58 -3.91
N LYS A 68 0.35 -13.72 -3.86
CA LYS A 68 -0.20 -14.96 -3.27
C LYS A 68 -0.64 -14.73 -1.83
N ASN A 69 0.20 -14.15 -0.99
CA ASN A 69 -0.11 -13.96 0.43
C ASN A 69 -1.29 -12.99 0.61
N THR A 70 -1.37 -11.93 -0.20
CA THR A 70 -2.51 -11.01 -0.16
C THR A 70 -3.80 -11.72 -0.58
N MET A 71 -3.80 -12.51 -1.65
CA MET A 71 -4.97 -13.29 -2.06
C MET A 71 -5.37 -14.32 -1.01
N ASP A 72 -4.41 -15.02 -0.41
CA ASP A 72 -4.64 -15.96 0.69
C ASP A 72 -5.27 -15.27 1.91
N TRP A 73 -4.82 -14.04 2.23
CA TRP A 73 -5.39 -13.25 3.31
C TRP A 73 -6.84 -12.84 3.01
N ILE A 74 -7.11 -12.31 1.81
CA ILE A 74 -8.45 -11.94 1.34
C ILE A 74 -9.39 -13.13 1.45
N TYR A 75 -8.98 -14.29 0.94
CA TYR A 75 -9.78 -15.52 0.99
C TYR A 75 -10.12 -15.97 2.43
N LYS A 76 -9.16 -15.87 3.35
CA LYS A 76 -9.37 -16.27 4.75
C LYS A 76 -10.19 -15.27 5.55
N ASN A 77 -10.23 -14.00 5.11
CA ASN A 77 -10.81 -12.88 5.84
C ASN A 77 -11.91 -12.16 5.04
N GLU A 78 -12.68 -12.88 4.22
CA GLU A 78 -13.72 -12.32 3.34
C GLU A 78 -14.67 -11.33 4.04
N LYS A 79 -14.94 -11.52 5.33
CA LYS A 79 -15.82 -10.64 6.10
C LYS A 79 -15.21 -9.30 6.46
N LEU A 80 -13.89 -9.17 6.38
CA LEU A 80 -13.14 -7.96 6.76
C LEU A 80 -12.77 -7.10 5.55
N ILE A 81 -12.86 -7.61 4.32
CA ILE A 81 -12.33 -6.94 3.15
C ILE A 81 -12.94 -5.54 2.93
N ASN A 82 -14.24 -5.38 3.15
CA ASN A 82 -14.94 -4.09 2.99
C ASN A 82 -14.64 -3.09 4.12
N GLU A 83 -14.01 -3.54 5.21
CA GLU A 83 -13.57 -2.72 6.33
C GLU A 83 -12.05 -2.50 6.32
N THR A 84 -11.37 -2.90 5.23
CA THR A 84 -9.90 -2.91 5.12
C THR A 84 -9.43 -2.04 3.95
N ILE A 85 -8.46 -1.17 4.22
CA ILE A 85 -7.67 -0.49 3.18
C ILE A 85 -6.44 -1.35 2.91
N PHE A 86 -6.20 -1.71 1.64
CA PHE A 86 -5.05 -2.52 1.24
C PHE A 86 -3.94 -1.62 0.70
N ILE A 87 -2.72 -1.77 1.22
CA ILE A 87 -1.53 -1.05 0.77
C ILE A 87 -0.46 -2.08 0.41
N ILE A 88 -0.20 -2.24 -0.89
CA ILE A 88 0.66 -3.30 -1.41
C ILE A 88 1.88 -2.71 -2.10
N GLY A 89 3.05 -3.02 -1.56
CA GLY A 89 4.34 -2.58 -2.08
C GLY A 89 5.07 -3.67 -2.86
N PHE A 90 5.13 -3.53 -4.18
CA PHE A 90 5.90 -4.43 -5.04
C PHE A 90 7.40 -4.17 -4.94
N THR A 91 8.17 -5.23 -5.05
CA THR A 91 9.64 -5.20 -5.06
C THR A 91 10.20 -5.08 -6.48
N ALA A 92 11.52 -5.08 -6.63
CA ALA A 92 12.18 -5.04 -7.93
C ALA A 92 11.88 -6.30 -8.77
N GLU A 93 11.72 -6.12 -10.07
CA GLU A 93 11.47 -7.19 -11.05
C GLU A 93 12.51 -8.32 -10.99
N SER A 94 13.78 -7.97 -10.70
CA SER A 94 14.89 -8.93 -10.61
C SER A 94 14.72 -10.01 -9.51
N ARG A 95 13.73 -9.87 -8.64
CA ARG A 95 13.39 -10.87 -7.62
C ARG A 95 12.39 -11.91 -8.08
N SER A 96 11.77 -11.69 -9.25
CA SER A 96 10.92 -12.70 -9.88
C SER A 96 11.76 -13.84 -10.49
N LYS A 97 11.19 -15.04 -10.50
CA LYS A 97 11.77 -16.19 -11.19
C LYS A 97 11.42 -16.23 -12.68
N PHE A 98 10.49 -15.38 -13.13
CA PHE A 98 9.93 -15.39 -14.49
C PHE A 98 9.78 -13.95 -15.00
N ASP A 99 9.94 -13.74 -16.31
CA ASP A 99 9.78 -12.44 -16.99
C ASP A 99 8.33 -11.90 -17.06
N TRP A 100 7.44 -12.40 -16.18
CA TRP A 100 5.99 -12.17 -16.25
C TRP A 100 5.45 -11.21 -15.17
N ASP A 101 6.31 -10.64 -14.33
CA ASP A 101 5.94 -9.83 -13.16
C ASP A 101 4.87 -8.77 -13.43
N PHE A 102 4.97 -8.06 -14.57
CA PHE A 102 4.01 -7.00 -14.89
C PHE A 102 2.61 -7.54 -15.16
N TYR A 103 2.50 -8.67 -15.85
CA TYR A 103 1.18 -9.27 -16.13
C TYR A 103 0.50 -9.74 -14.86
N ASP A 104 1.25 -10.33 -13.95
CA ASP A 104 0.72 -10.80 -12.67
C ASP A 104 0.26 -9.64 -11.80
N ILE A 105 1.01 -8.53 -11.78
CA ILE A 105 0.61 -7.30 -11.08
C ILE A 105 -0.65 -6.70 -11.69
N ILE A 106 -0.76 -6.62 -13.02
CA ILE A 106 -1.97 -6.13 -13.71
C ILE A 106 -3.17 -7.03 -13.41
N LEU A 107 -3.01 -8.34 -13.48
CA LEU A 107 -4.08 -9.29 -13.17
C LEU A 107 -4.51 -9.19 -11.71
N PHE A 108 -3.55 -9.02 -10.79
CA PHE A 108 -3.82 -8.84 -9.38
C PHE A 108 -4.57 -7.51 -9.12
N GLN A 109 -4.17 -6.41 -9.76
CA GLN A 109 -4.91 -5.15 -9.67
C GLN A 109 -6.35 -5.32 -10.16
N ARG A 110 -6.57 -5.96 -11.32
CA ARG A 110 -7.90 -6.26 -11.84
C ARG A 110 -8.72 -7.15 -10.90
N PHE A 111 -8.07 -8.09 -10.22
CA PHE A 111 -8.73 -8.90 -9.20
C PHE A 111 -9.20 -8.01 -8.04
N LEU A 112 -8.36 -7.14 -7.49
CA LEU A 112 -8.74 -6.22 -6.40
C LEU A 112 -9.91 -5.32 -6.82
N GLU A 113 -9.87 -4.76 -8.03
CA GLU A 113 -10.97 -3.97 -8.59
C GLU A 113 -12.26 -4.79 -8.70
N SER A 114 -12.18 -6.05 -9.13
CA SER A 114 -13.35 -6.92 -9.33
C SER A 114 -14.07 -7.26 -8.03
N ILE A 115 -13.40 -7.21 -6.90
CA ILE A 115 -13.98 -7.43 -5.57
C ILE A 115 -14.26 -6.13 -4.82
N ASP A 116 -14.11 -4.97 -5.49
CA ASP A 116 -14.46 -3.62 -5.03
C ASP A 116 -13.84 -3.25 -3.67
N VAL A 117 -12.54 -3.55 -3.49
CA VAL A 117 -11.81 -3.20 -2.27
C VAL A 117 -11.01 -1.92 -2.45
N ASN A 118 -10.93 -1.10 -1.38
CA ASN A 118 -10.07 0.07 -1.38
C ASN A 118 -8.60 -0.37 -1.30
N HIS A 119 -7.81 -0.02 -2.33
CA HIS A 119 -6.42 -0.44 -2.42
C HIS A 119 -5.53 0.64 -3.02
N ILE A 120 -4.28 0.67 -2.54
CA ILE A 120 -3.18 1.49 -3.07
C ILE A 120 -2.03 0.55 -3.39
N LEU A 121 -1.53 0.63 -4.60
CA LEU A 121 -0.40 -0.15 -5.08
C LEU A 121 0.80 0.77 -5.33
N PHE A 122 1.99 0.33 -5.02
CA PHE A 122 3.22 1.09 -5.27
C PHE A 122 4.40 0.16 -5.52
N PHE A 123 5.48 0.72 -6.09
CA PHE A 123 6.77 0.04 -6.15
C PHE A 123 7.71 0.54 -5.04
N SER A 124 8.40 -0.36 -4.39
CA SER A 124 9.45 0.01 -3.42
C SER A 124 10.65 0.64 -4.14
N PHE A 125 10.99 0.11 -5.32
CA PHE A 125 12.14 0.48 -6.13
C PHE A 125 11.76 0.65 -7.60
N GLY A 126 12.69 1.20 -8.39
CA GLY A 126 12.57 1.28 -9.84
C GLY A 126 11.95 2.59 -10.31
N LYS A 127 11.43 2.57 -11.53
CA LYS A 127 10.75 3.71 -12.13
C LYS A 127 9.25 3.57 -11.94
N SER A 128 8.55 4.70 -11.87
CA SER A 128 7.11 4.70 -12.00
C SER A 128 6.73 4.15 -13.38
N HIS A 129 5.82 3.19 -13.40
CA HIS A 129 5.25 2.64 -14.63
C HIS A 129 3.80 3.10 -14.82
N LYS A 130 3.52 4.35 -14.44
CA LYS A 130 2.18 4.97 -14.44
C LYS A 130 1.41 4.78 -15.75
N ASP A 131 2.11 4.72 -16.89
CA ASP A 131 1.49 4.55 -18.22
C ASP A 131 0.90 3.14 -18.43
N ILE A 132 1.24 2.18 -17.58
CA ILE A 132 0.83 0.78 -17.70
C ILE A 132 -0.26 0.42 -16.69
N PHE A 133 -0.28 1.10 -15.53
CA PHE A 133 -1.15 0.80 -14.41
C PHE A 133 -2.32 1.78 -14.29
N LEU A 134 -3.36 1.33 -13.62
CA LEU A 134 -4.60 2.08 -13.39
C LEU A 134 -4.48 3.05 -12.20
N ASP A 135 -5.53 3.80 -11.95
CA ASP A 135 -5.58 4.96 -11.04
C ASP A 135 -5.16 4.67 -9.57
N ASN A 136 -5.21 3.41 -9.13
CA ASN A 136 -4.86 3.01 -7.77
C ASN A 136 -3.36 2.75 -7.54
N PHE A 137 -2.51 3.00 -8.54
CA PHE A 137 -1.06 3.02 -8.37
C PHE A 137 -0.57 4.41 -8.01
N THR A 138 0.37 4.48 -7.06
CA THR A 138 1.05 5.75 -6.77
C THR A 138 1.88 6.22 -7.97
N ASP A 139 1.95 7.52 -8.18
CA ASP A 139 2.72 8.11 -9.28
C ASP A 139 4.24 8.03 -9.07
N LYS A 140 4.68 7.78 -7.83
CA LYS A 140 6.10 7.63 -7.48
C LYS A 140 6.32 6.36 -6.66
N PRO A 141 7.42 5.63 -6.91
CA PRO A 141 7.88 4.57 -6.04
C PRO A 141 8.37 5.12 -4.69
N PHE A 142 8.41 4.28 -3.66
CA PHE A 142 8.86 4.67 -2.33
C PHE A 142 10.24 5.34 -2.36
N TYR A 143 11.20 4.75 -3.10
CA TYR A 143 12.54 5.31 -3.26
C TYR A 143 12.53 6.75 -3.77
N GLU A 144 11.70 7.07 -4.77
CA GLU A 144 11.62 8.39 -5.38
C GLU A 144 11.03 9.42 -4.42
N VAL A 145 9.95 9.06 -3.71
CA VAL A 145 9.36 9.92 -2.67
C VAL A 145 10.38 10.30 -1.62
N VAL A 146 11.17 9.33 -1.16
CA VAL A 146 12.21 9.55 -0.16
C VAL A 146 13.32 10.43 -0.71
N SER A 147 13.83 10.14 -1.91
CA SER A 147 14.95 10.86 -2.52
C SER A 147 14.64 12.33 -2.82
N GLU A 148 13.37 12.66 -3.07
CA GLU A 148 12.94 14.06 -3.29
C GLU A 148 12.74 14.84 -1.99
N ASN A 149 12.43 14.16 -0.89
CA ASN A 149 12.01 14.79 0.36
C ASN A 149 13.10 14.80 1.45
N ILE A 150 14.25 14.18 1.20
CA ILE A 150 15.39 14.16 2.12
C ILE A 150 16.59 14.82 1.43
N SER A 151 17.17 15.82 2.08
CA SER A 151 18.19 16.70 1.47
C SER A 151 19.49 15.98 1.06
N LYS A 152 19.80 14.87 1.70
CA LYS A 152 20.91 13.99 1.37
C LYS A 152 20.41 12.55 1.35
N ILE A 153 20.55 11.91 0.21
CA ILE A 153 20.05 10.55 0.01
C ILE A 153 20.67 9.53 0.99
N GLU A 154 21.92 9.71 1.38
CA GLU A 154 22.59 8.90 2.38
C GLU A 154 21.95 8.98 3.77
N ASP A 155 21.29 10.10 4.09
CA ASP A 155 20.58 10.30 5.36
C ASP A 155 19.18 9.64 5.35
N ALA A 156 18.76 9.09 4.21
CA ALA A 156 17.45 8.45 4.03
C ALA A 156 17.44 6.97 4.38
N PHE A 157 18.61 6.34 4.47
CA PHE A 157 18.72 4.89 4.55
C PHE A 157 19.53 4.44 5.76
N CYS A 158 19.20 3.24 6.24
CA CYS A 158 19.99 2.50 7.20
C CYS A 158 21.25 1.90 6.56
N GLU A 159 22.10 1.21 7.34
CA GLU A 159 23.41 0.71 6.91
C GLU A 159 23.35 -0.22 5.70
N ASN A 160 22.33 -1.10 5.61
CA ASN A 160 22.19 -2.04 4.50
C ASN A 160 21.19 -1.56 3.42
N GLY A 161 20.85 -0.27 3.43
CA GLY A 161 20.08 0.38 2.37
C GLY A 161 18.56 0.26 2.48
N HIS A 162 18.03 -0.07 3.67
CA HIS A 162 16.61 0.04 3.93
C HIS A 162 16.22 1.45 4.37
N PRO A 163 15.00 1.92 4.06
CA PRO A 163 14.53 3.23 4.50
C PRO A 163 14.58 3.36 6.02
N ASN A 164 15.09 4.47 6.51
CA ASN A 164 15.11 4.78 7.93
C ASN A 164 13.76 5.35 8.41
N GLU A 165 13.65 5.69 9.70
CA GLU A 165 12.42 6.20 10.31
C GLU A 165 11.90 7.48 9.62
N GLU A 166 12.78 8.42 9.26
CA GLU A 166 12.38 9.65 8.57
C GLU A 166 11.83 9.37 7.18
N SER A 167 12.41 8.42 6.46
CA SER A 167 11.93 7.95 5.17
C SER A 167 10.53 7.34 5.26
N HIS A 168 10.28 6.54 6.28
CA HIS A 168 8.95 5.98 6.53
C HIS A 168 7.92 7.06 6.86
N LYS A 169 8.27 8.08 7.65
CA LYS A 169 7.40 9.24 7.90
C LYS A 169 7.07 10.00 6.63
N LYS A 170 8.06 10.29 5.77
CA LYS A 170 7.84 10.96 4.48
C LYS A 170 6.91 10.17 3.56
N PHE A 171 7.09 8.85 3.52
CA PHE A 171 6.23 8.00 2.72
C PHE A 171 4.80 7.90 3.28
N THR A 172 4.64 7.91 4.61
CA THR A 172 3.33 8.02 5.26
C THR A 172 2.58 9.27 4.81
N GLU A 173 3.22 10.44 4.87
CA GLU A 173 2.62 11.70 4.42
C GLU A 173 2.25 11.69 2.94
N TYR A 174 3.07 11.08 2.10
CA TYR A 174 2.78 10.93 0.69
C TYR A 174 1.55 10.05 0.43
N LEU A 175 1.44 8.90 1.11
CA LEU A 175 0.31 7.98 0.96
C LEU A 175 -1.03 8.56 1.42
N LYS A 176 -1.04 9.48 2.38
CA LYS A 176 -2.27 10.18 2.80
C LYS A 176 -2.97 10.90 1.65
N GLY A 177 -2.22 11.34 0.64
CA GLY A 177 -2.78 11.98 -0.55
C GLY A 177 -3.57 11.03 -1.48
N TYR A 178 -3.53 9.74 -1.23
CA TYR A 178 -4.24 8.70 -1.99
C TYR A 178 -5.40 8.07 -1.22
N ILE A 179 -5.64 8.48 0.02
CA ILE A 179 -6.67 7.91 0.88
C ILE A 179 -7.77 8.95 1.08
N ASP A 180 -8.92 8.71 0.48
CA ASP A 180 -10.15 9.45 0.76
C ASP A 180 -10.84 8.81 1.97
N VAL A 181 -10.71 9.42 3.15
CA VAL A 181 -11.38 9.00 4.41
C VAL A 181 -12.34 10.07 4.89
#